data_d81c398ebd658ffc28d4b46000d76382
#
_entry.id   d81c398ebd658ffc28d4b46000d76382
#
_cell.length_a   1.000
_cell.length_b   1.000
_cell.length_c   1.000
_cell.angle_alpha   90.00
_cell.angle_beta   90.00
_cell.angle_gamma   90.00
#
_symmetry.space_group_name_H-M   'P 1'
#
loop_
_entity.id
_entity.type
_entity.pdbx_description
1 polymer ?
#
loop_
_entity_poly.entity_id
_entity_poly.type
_entity_poly.pdbx_seq_one_letter_code
_entity_poly.pdbx_strand_id
1 'polypeptide(L)'
;MFTGLVRAVGRLERCPAGVRLRLEPGAPDATAGGLGPLSLGDSVAVDGVCLTVADCLPDGFRADVSEETLVRTTLAARAASGAAVNLEPALRLSDRLGGHLVSGHVDGLGTVMAIQREPASWRLVLRWNDPAYGRYVCEKASVAVDGISLTVAGCDSEGQFWVAVIPHTWSDTTLAHRRVGDAVNLEADLLAKYTERLLRGAGQPHGLDLPAPSGGTLNSDWLAEHGWE
;
A
#
# COMPACT_ATOMS: atom_id res chain seq x y z
N MET A 1 -4.68 2.68 7.76
CA MET A 1 -4.02 3.57 6.77
C MET A 1 -2.55 3.67 7.10
N PHE A 2 -1.70 3.68 6.09
CA PHE A 2 -0.24 3.65 6.16
C PHE A 2 0.35 4.69 5.21
N THR A 3 1.66 4.87 5.22
CA THR A 3 2.38 5.81 4.36
C THR A 3 3.19 5.13 3.26
N GLY A 4 3.41 3.82 3.38
CA GLY A 4 4.35 3.05 2.57
C GLY A 4 5.81 3.29 2.93
N LEU A 5 6.08 3.79 4.13
CA LEU A 5 7.43 3.92 4.66
C LEU A 5 7.68 2.79 5.68
N VAL A 6 8.42 1.79 5.24
CA VAL A 6 8.78 0.63 6.08
C VAL A 6 9.54 1.09 7.33
N ARG A 7 9.10 0.63 8.50
CA ARG A 7 9.72 0.97 9.78
C ARG A 7 10.59 -0.16 10.32
N ALA A 8 10.26 -1.39 9.96
CA ALA A 8 11.00 -2.57 10.38
C ALA A 8 10.90 -3.68 9.34
N VAL A 9 11.81 -4.64 9.43
CA VAL A 9 11.71 -5.93 8.77
C VAL A 9 11.56 -6.99 9.87
N GLY A 10 10.59 -7.88 9.69
CA GLY A 10 10.34 -9.00 10.59
C GLY A 10 10.28 -10.31 9.84
N ARG A 11 10.07 -11.42 10.58
CA ARG A 11 9.84 -12.75 9.99
C ARG A 11 8.41 -13.17 10.19
N LEU A 12 7.81 -13.67 9.11
CA LEU A 12 6.45 -14.17 9.11
C LEU A 12 6.47 -15.71 9.24
N GLU A 13 5.77 -16.22 10.23
CA GLU A 13 5.65 -17.66 10.49
C GLU A 13 4.18 -18.08 10.52
N ARG A 14 3.91 -19.29 10.10
CA ARG A 14 2.55 -19.86 10.20
C ARG A 14 2.30 -20.33 11.64
N CYS A 15 1.10 -20.04 12.15
CA CYS A 15 0.63 -20.60 13.43
C CYS A 15 -0.81 -21.13 13.28
N PRO A 16 -1.33 -21.95 14.23
CA PRO A 16 -2.63 -22.60 14.10
C PRO A 16 -3.81 -21.64 13.89
N ALA A 17 -3.71 -20.40 14.41
CA ALA A 17 -4.76 -19.39 14.34
C ALA A 17 -4.32 -18.18 13.50
N GLY A 18 -3.63 -18.39 12.36
CA GLY A 18 -3.22 -17.29 11.48
C GLY A 18 -1.70 -17.21 11.28
N VAL A 19 -1.12 -16.04 11.54
CA VAL A 19 0.31 -15.79 11.36
C VAL A 19 0.93 -15.18 12.62
N ARG A 20 2.21 -15.50 12.85
CA ARG A 20 3.06 -14.88 13.86
C ARG A 20 4.12 -14.02 13.18
N LEU A 21 4.23 -12.80 13.60
CA LEU A 21 5.31 -11.87 13.26
C LEU A 21 6.35 -11.85 14.35
N ARG A 22 7.61 -12.12 13.99
CA ARG A 22 8.77 -11.94 14.87
C ARG A 22 9.59 -10.77 14.37
N LEU A 23 9.88 -9.84 15.25
CA LEU A 23 10.75 -8.71 14.96
C LEU A 23 12.21 -9.17 15.04
N GLU A 24 13.03 -8.74 14.11
CA GLU A 24 14.47 -9.04 14.17
C GLU A 24 15.13 -8.21 15.28
N PRO A 25 16.01 -8.83 16.12
CA PRO A 25 16.75 -8.08 17.13
C PRO A 25 17.69 -7.07 16.48
N GLY A 26 17.67 -5.81 16.93
CA GLY A 26 18.63 -4.80 16.48
C GLY A 26 18.07 -3.70 15.57
N ALA A 27 16.75 -3.60 15.41
CA ALA A 27 16.17 -2.41 14.80
C ALA A 27 16.51 -1.14 15.62
N PRO A 28 16.82 0.00 14.97
CA PRO A 28 17.43 1.17 15.62
C PRO A 28 16.59 1.84 16.70
N ASP A 29 15.33 1.50 16.85
CA ASP A 29 14.48 1.96 17.95
C ASP A 29 14.15 0.79 18.87
N ALA A 30 14.77 0.76 20.05
CA ALA A 30 14.76 -0.34 21.02
C ALA A 30 13.37 -0.67 21.63
N THR A 31 12.33 0.05 21.28
CA THR A 31 10.95 -0.24 21.63
C THR A 31 10.25 -0.92 20.46
N ALA A 32 10.14 -2.26 20.56
CA ALA A 32 9.40 -3.08 19.59
C ALA A 32 9.89 -3.00 18.12
N GLY A 33 11.22 -2.96 17.88
CA GLY A 33 11.77 -3.10 16.52
C GLY A 33 11.35 -2.00 15.53
N GLY A 34 11.17 -0.76 15.98
CA GLY A 34 10.78 0.36 15.11
C GLY A 34 9.27 0.54 14.91
N LEU A 35 8.45 -0.38 15.41
CA LEU A 35 6.98 -0.27 15.31
C LEU A 35 6.35 0.54 16.45
N GLY A 36 7.13 0.86 17.51
CA GLY A 36 6.59 1.40 18.76
C GLY A 36 5.81 0.34 19.56
N PRO A 37 5.20 0.74 20.70
CA PRO A 37 4.37 -0.16 21.48
C PRO A 37 3.10 -0.51 20.69
N LEU A 38 2.87 -1.80 20.48
CA LEU A 38 1.66 -2.33 19.88
C LEU A 38 0.64 -2.72 20.98
N SER A 39 -0.62 -2.54 20.66
CA SER A 39 -1.77 -2.93 21.47
C SER A 39 -2.68 -3.88 20.71
N LEU A 40 -3.51 -4.63 21.42
CA LEU A 40 -4.56 -5.44 20.80
C LEU A 40 -5.48 -4.54 19.98
N GLY A 41 -5.78 -4.97 18.76
CA GLY A 41 -6.61 -4.21 17.82
C GLY A 41 -5.86 -3.21 16.95
N ASP A 42 -4.57 -2.96 17.19
CA ASP A 42 -3.77 -2.11 16.32
C ASP A 42 -3.63 -2.72 14.93
N SER A 43 -3.54 -1.86 13.91
CA SER A 43 -3.28 -2.28 12.54
C SER A 43 -1.79 -2.15 12.22
N VAL A 44 -1.23 -3.19 11.61
CA VAL A 44 0.14 -3.22 11.09
C VAL A 44 0.10 -3.69 9.64
N ALA A 45 0.74 -2.97 8.73
CA ALA A 45 0.96 -3.46 7.37
C ALA A 45 2.12 -4.46 7.35
N VAL A 46 1.88 -5.64 6.80
CA VAL A 46 2.83 -6.74 6.65
C VAL A 46 2.99 -7.04 5.17
N ASP A 47 4.15 -6.71 4.58
CA ASP A 47 4.32 -6.68 3.11
C ASP A 47 3.13 -5.97 2.41
N GLY A 48 2.66 -4.85 2.99
CA GLY A 48 1.54 -4.07 2.47
C GLY A 48 0.14 -4.61 2.78
N VAL A 49 0.03 -5.73 3.51
CA VAL A 49 -1.27 -6.29 3.93
C VAL A 49 -1.62 -5.78 5.32
N CYS A 50 -2.74 -5.10 5.46
CA CYS A 50 -3.25 -4.64 6.75
C CYS A 50 -3.70 -5.83 7.60
N LEU A 51 -2.99 -6.07 8.71
CA LEU A 51 -3.34 -7.09 9.69
C LEU A 51 -3.63 -6.45 11.05
N THR A 52 -4.55 -7.03 11.80
CA THR A 52 -4.90 -6.60 13.14
C THR A 52 -4.15 -7.42 14.18
N VAL A 53 -3.52 -6.74 15.14
CA VAL A 53 -2.85 -7.39 16.28
C VAL A 53 -3.89 -8.12 17.13
N ALA A 54 -3.83 -9.44 17.12
CA ALA A 54 -4.71 -10.30 17.93
C ALA A 54 -4.07 -10.71 19.27
N ASP A 55 -2.74 -10.79 19.33
CA ASP A 55 -1.95 -10.99 20.55
C ASP A 55 -0.63 -10.23 20.47
N CYS A 56 -0.26 -9.56 21.53
CA CYS A 56 1.08 -8.97 21.69
C CYS A 56 2.03 -10.01 22.28
N LEU A 57 3.18 -10.22 21.62
CA LEU A 57 4.21 -11.17 22.06
C LEU A 57 5.50 -10.41 22.44
N PRO A 58 6.36 -10.98 23.28
CA PRO A 58 7.61 -10.31 23.66
C PRO A 58 8.53 -9.97 22.50
N ASP A 59 8.45 -10.73 21.40
CA ASP A 59 9.29 -10.62 20.21
C ASP A 59 8.48 -10.22 18.95
N GLY A 60 7.24 -9.74 19.12
CA GLY A 60 6.40 -9.38 17.98
C GLY A 60 4.90 -9.44 18.28
N PHE A 61 4.13 -10.02 17.39
CA PHE A 61 2.69 -10.17 17.56
C PHE A 61 2.11 -11.34 16.76
N ARG A 62 0.89 -11.74 17.09
CA ARG A 62 0.07 -12.66 16.30
C ARG A 62 -1.07 -11.87 15.65
N ALA A 63 -1.42 -12.28 14.43
CA ALA A 63 -2.58 -11.77 13.72
C ALA A 63 -3.40 -12.91 13.13
N ASP A 64 -4.73 -12.76 13.15
CA ASP A 64 -5.64 -13.63 12.42
C ASP A 64 -5.67 -13.17 10.96
N VAL A 65 -5.69 -14.13 10.02
CA VAL A 65 -5.68 -13.83 8.59
C VAL A 65 -6.79 -14.63 7.92
N SER A 66 -7.64 -13.94 7.15
CA SER A 66 -8.70 -14.58 6.41
C SER A 66 -8.14 -15.42 5.25
N GLU A 67 -8.88 -16.45 4.86
CA GLU A 67 -8.50 -17.30 3.73
C GLU A 67 -8.41 -16.49 2.42
N GLU A 68 -9.32 -15.54 2.21
CA GLU A 68 -9.28 -14.59 1.09
C GLU A 68 -7.95 -13.80 1.04
N THR A 69 -7.49 -13.30 2.18
CA THR A 69 -6.21 -12.58 2.27
C THR A 69 -5.02 -13.50 1.93
N LEU A 70 -5.03 -14.74 2.43
CA LEU A 70 -3.97 -15.70 2.14
C LEU A 70 -3.91 -16.10 0.66
N VAL A 71 -5.06 -16.17 -0.02
CA VAL A 71 -5.13 -16.50 -1.45
C VAL A 71 -4.72 -15.33 -2.35
N ARG A 72 -5.09 -14.10 -1.96
CA ARG A 72 -4.84 -12.90 -2.78
C ARG A 72 -3.48 -12.24 -2.58
N THR A 73 -2.72 -12.68 -1.58
CA THR A 73 -1.46 -12.05 -1.22
C THR A 73 -0.31 -13.06 -1.14
N THR A 74 0.91 -12.56 -1.00
CA THR A 74 2.09 -13.41 -0.80
C THR A 74 2.18 -14.01 0.61
N LEU A 75 1.31 -13.62 1.56
CA LEU A 75 1.44 -13.97 2.98
C LEU A 75 1.49 -15.47 3.24
N ALA A 76 0.68 -16.28 2.53
CA ALA A 76 0.69 -17.74 2.71
C ALA A 76 2.06 -18.34 2.40
N ALA A 77 2.67 -17.96 1.28
CA ALA A 77 4.00 -18.43 0.87
C ALA A 77 5.10 -17.88 1.79
N ARG A 78 5.00 -16.61 2.19
CA ARG A 78 5.94 -15.99 3.13
C ARG A 78 5.90 -16.68 4.50
N ALA A 79 4.70 -16.93 5.04
CA ALA A 79 4.54 -17.61 6.32
C ALA A 79 5.02 -19.07 6.29
N ALA A 80 4.81 -19.77 5.18
CA ALA A 80 5.29 -21.15 5.02
C ALA A 80 6.81 -21.27 4.96
N SER A 81 7.49 -20.25 4.45
CA SER A 81 8.97 -20.22 4.32
C SER A 81 9.69 -19.52 5.47
N GLY A 82 8.97 -18.90 6.42
CA GLY A 82 9.58 -18.07 7.47
C GLY A 82 10.27 -16.83 6.88
N ALA A 83 9.73 -16.28 5.78
CA ALA A 83 10.36 -15.22 5.03
C ALA A 83 10.38 -13.88 5.78
N ALA A 84 11.35 -13.04 5.42
CA ALA A 84 11.38 -11.65 5.82
C ALA A 84 10.25 -10.86 5.15
N VAL A 85 9.59 -9.98 5.91
CA VAL A 85 8.49 -9.11 5.48
C VAL A 85 8.69 -7.68 5.98
N ASN A 86 8.23 -6.72 5.20
CA ASN A 86 8.21 -5.30 5.55
C ASN A 86 7.09 -5.02 6.55
N LEU A 87 7.36 -4.16 7.53
CA LEU A 87 6.42 -3.80 8.57
C LEU A 87 6.26 -2.29 8.69
N GLU A 88 5.02 -1.84 8.80
CA GLU A 88 4.69 -0.44 9.08
C GLU A 88 3.48 -0.39 10.03
N PRO A 89 3.55 0.33 11.18
CA PRO A 89 2.40 0.55 12.05
C PRO A 89 1.43 1.55 11.40
N ALA A 90 0.16 1.49 11.79
CA ALA A 90 -0.83 2.43 11.27
C ALA A 90 -0.44 3.89 11.55
N LEU A 91 -0.65 4.74 10.54
CA LEU A 91 -0.41 6.19 10.58
C LEU A 91 -1.28 6.84 11.67
N ARG A 92 -0.68 7.64 12.53
CA ARG A 92 -1.36 8.50 13.51
C ARG A 92 -1.65 9.86 12.86
N LEU A 93 -2.65 10.58 13.35
CA LEU A 93 -2.97 11.94 12.85
C LEU A 93 -1.83 12.94 13.02
N SER A 94 -0.94 12.71 13.98
CA SER A 94 0.26 13.55 14.21
C SER A 94 1.44 13.23 13.31
N ASP A 95 1.39 12.12 12.57
CA ASP A 95 2.52 11.65 11.79
C ASP A 95 2.62 12.36 10.43
N ARG A 96 3.81 12.38 9.87
CA ARG A 96 4.04 12.94 8.54
C ARG A 96 3.71 11.89 7.47
N LEU A 97 2.97 12.30 6.45
CA LEU A 97 2.77 11.50 5.24
C LEU A 97 3.97 11.68 4.30
N GLY A 98 5.01 10.86 4.50
CA GLY A 98 6.25 10.96 3.71
C GLY A 98 6.23 10.16 2.41
N GLY A 99 5.30 9.22 2.24
CA GLY A 99 5.05 8.46 1.02
C GLY A 99 3.73 8.89 0.36
N HIS A 100 2.80 7.94 0.21
CA HIS A 100 1.43 8.21 -0.25
C HIS A 100 0.40 7.50 0.65
N LEU A 101 -0.88 7.70 0.41
CA LEU A 101 -1.95 7.03 1.17
C LEU A 101 -2.03 5.55 0.76
N VAL A 102 -1.51 4.67 1.61
CA VAL A 102 -1.58 3.22 1.46
C VAL A 102 -2.64 2.67 2.40
N SER A 103 -3.59 1.92 1.87
CA SER A 103 -4.67 1.36 2.70
C SER A 103 -4.26 0.08 3.40
N GLY A 104 -3.33 -0.66 2.84
CA GLY A 104 -2.99 -2.02 3.24
C GLY A 104 -3.94 -3.07 2.63
N HIS A 105 -4.72 -2.67 1.64
CA HIS A 105 -5.63 -3.54 0.90
C HIS A 105 -5.03 -3.83 -0.47
N VAL A 106 -4.23 -4.89 -0.52
CA VAL A 106 -3.54 -5.34 -1.73
C VAL A 106 -4.56 -5.60 -2.84
N ASP A 107 -4.35 -4.95 -4.00
CA ASP A 107 -5.23 -5.11 -5.16
C ASP A 107 -4.96 -6.42 -5.90
N GLY A 108 -3.70 -6.85 -5.92
CA GLY A 108 -3.28 -8.06 -6.58
C GLY A 108 -1.80 -8.34 -6.46
N LEU A 109 -1.36 -9.41 -7.10
CA LEU A 109 0.03 -9.79 -7.16
C LEU A 109 0.72 -9.23 -8.40
N GLY A 110 1.98 -8.93 -8.27
CA GLY A 110 2.88 -8.68 -9.36
C GLY A 110 4.07 -9.63 -9.34
N THR A 111 4.80 -9.63 -10.44
CA THR A 111 6.02 -10.43 -10.61
C THR A 111 7.21 -9.50 -10.87
N VAL A 112 8.34 -9.77 -10.20
CA VAL A 112 9.61 -9.10 -10.47
C VAL A 112 10.15 -9.59 -11.81
N MET A 113 10.21 -8.71 -12.80
CA MET A 113 10.64 -9.02 -14.17
C MET A 113 12.14 -8.81 -14.40
N ALA A 114 12.70 -7.77 -13.76
CA ALA A 114 14.13 -7.49 -13.82
C ALA A 114 14.57 -6.67 -12.60
N ILE A 115 15.83 -6.86 -12.21
CA ILE A 115 16.55 -6.06 -11.22
C ILE A 115 17.88 -5.65 -11.84
N GLN A 116 18.09 -4.36 -12.03
CA GLN A 116 19.30 -3.82 -12.64
C GLN A 116 19.93 -2.80 -11.70
N ARG A 117 21.20 -3.03 -11.35
CA ARG A 117 21.95 -2.05 -10.57
C ARG A 117 22.38 -0.90 -11.47
N GLU A 118 22.08 0.29 -11.06
CA GLU A 118 22.51 1.55 -11.68
C GLU A 118 23.54 2.26 -10.77
N PRO A 119 24.23 3.30 -11.24
CA PRO A 119 25.27 3.96 -10.43
C PRO A 119 24.79 4.50 -9.08
N ALA A 120 23.54 4.98 -8.99
CA ALA A 120 22.97 5.60 -7.77
C ALA A 120 21.65 4.94 -7.29
N SER A 121 21.20 3.89 -7.95
CA SER A 121 19.89 3.26 -7.67
C SER A 121 19.85 1.81 -8.14
N TRP A 122 18.69 1.17 -7.92
CA TRP A 122 18.31 -0.07 -8.58
C TRP A 122 17.06 0.18 -9.42
N ARG A 123 17.12 -0.15 -10.69
CA ARG A 123 15.94 -0.22 -11.53
C ARG A 123 15.26 -1.56 -11.30
N LEU A 124 14.09 -1.51 -10.69
CA LEU A 124 13.24 -2.66 -10.45
C LEU A 124 12.08 -2.63 -11.45
N VAL A 125 11.98 -3.67 -12.28
CA VAL A 125 10.90 -3.82 -13.26
C VAL A 125 9.88 -4.83 -12.73
N LEU A 126 8.63 -4.45 -12.71
CA LEU A 126 7.51 -5.20 -12.16
C LEU A 126 6.40 -5.33 -13.21
N ARG A 127 5.64 -6.39 -13.14
CA ARG A 127 4.45 -6.57 -13.97
C ARG A 127 3.30 -7.06 -13.08
N TRP A 128 2.14 -6.43 -13.21
CA TRP A 128 0.91 -6.94 -12.64
C TRP A 128 0.58 -8.33 -13.22
N ASN A 129 0.22 -9.28 -12.37
CA ASN A 129 -0.23 -10.60 -12.84
C ASN A 129 -1.59 -10.50 -13.55
N ASP A 130 -2.45 -9.59 -13.11
CA ASP A 130 -3.63 -9.18 -13.85
C ASP A 130 -3.37 -7.83 -14.53
N PRO A 131 -3.22 -7.80 -15.87
CA PRO A 131 -2.91 -6.56 -16.61
C PRO A 131 -4.01 -5.49 -16.49
N ALA A 132 -5.22 -5.85 -16.05
CA ALA A 132 -6.28 -4.89 -15.82
C ALA A 132 -5.93 -3.83 -14.77
N TYR A 133 -5.01 -4.10 -13.84
CA TYR A 133 -4.53 -3.11 -12.86
C TYR A 133 -3.52 -2.13 -13.43
N GLY A 134 -2.94 -2.40 -14.61
CA GLY A 134 -2.01 -1.50 -15.28
C GLY A 134 -2.59 -0.09 -15.54
N ARG A 135 -3.91 0.02 -15.69
CA ARG A 135 -4.61 1.31 -15.87
C ARG A 135 -4.49 2.28 -14.68
N TYR A 136 -4.14 1.77 -13.50
CA TYR A 136 -3.93 2.60 -12.30
C TYR A 136 -2.49 3.10 -12.16
N VAL A 137 -1.61 2.69 -13.06
CA VAL A 137 -0.19 3.03 -13.00
C VAL A 137 0.14 3.99 -14.15
N CYS A 138 0.72 5.13 -13.82
CA CYS A 138 1.24 6.07 -14.80
C CYS A 138 2.58 6.63 -14.35
N GLU A 139 3.34 7.18 -15.27
CA GLU A 139 4.63 7.81 -14.97
C GLU A 139 4.46 8.90 -13.91
N LYS A 140 5.36 8.91 -12.91
CA LYS A 140 5.38 9.80 -11.75
C LYS A 140 4.27 9.58 -10.72
N ALA A 141 3.34 8.64 -10.94
CA ALA A 141 2.41 8.23 -9.89
C ALA A 141 3.11 7.41 -8.80
N SER A 142 2.41 7.20 -7.70
CA SER A 142 2.82 6.30 -6.62
C SER A 142 2.22 4.92 -6.80
N VAL A 143 2.94 3.91 -6.32
CA VAL A 143 2.48 2.52 -6.20
C VAL A 143 3.09 1.92 -4.93
N ALA A 144 2.34 1.09 -4.21
CA ALA A 144 2.91 0.32 -3.10
C ALA A 144 3.32 -1.08 -3.58
N VAL A 145 4.57 -1.44 -3.32
CA VAL A 145 5.17 -2.75 -3.63
C VAL A 145 5.61 -3.40 -2.32
N ASP A 146 5.01 -4.52 -1.93
CA ASP A 146 5.20 -5.13 -0.61
C ASP A 146 5.13 -4.07 0.52
N GLY A 147 4.17 -3.14 0.42
CA GLY A 147 3.96 -2.05 1.36
C GLY A 147 4.92 -0.86 1.23
N ILE A 148 5.84 -0.88 0.29
CA ILE A 148 6.81 0.20 0.08
C ILE A 148 6.25 1.21 -0.93
N SER A 149 6.13 2.48 -0.54
CA SER A 149 5.75 3.58 -1.43
C SER A 149 6.87 3.87 -2.43
N LEU A 150 6.60 3.67 -3.71
CA LEU A 150 7.57 3.88 -4.78
C LEU A 150 6.99 4.76 -5.87
N THR A 151 7.84 5.60 -6.47
CA THR A 151 7.47 6.44 -7.60
C THR A 151 7.70 5.67 -8.91
N VAL A 152 6.68 5.60 -9.74
CA VAL A 152 6.76 5.00 -11.07
C VAL A 152 7.64 5.86 -11.96
N ALA A 153 8.76 5.30 -12.43
CA ALA A 153 9.67 5.97 -13.36
C ALA A 153 9.22 5.80 -14.82
N GLY A 154 8.38 4.82 -15.10
CA GLY A 154 7.73 4.61 -16.39
C GLY A 154 6.91 3.32 -16.38
N CYS A 155 6.01 3.20 -17.35
CA CYS A 155 5.14 2.04 -17.53
C CYS A 155 4.85 1.81 -19.01
N ASP A 156 4.35 0.62 -19.34
CA ASP A 156 3.86 0.26 -20.68
C ASP A 156 2.35 -0.02 -20.66
N SER A 157 1.81 -0.34 -21.82
CA SER A 157 0.39 -0.66 -21.98
C SER A 157 0.02 -2.09 -21.55
N GLU A 158 1.01 -2.93 -21.20
CA GLU A 158 0.81 -4.34 -20.87
C GLU A 158 0.80 -4.62 -19.35
N GLY A 159 0.76 -3.54 -18.55
CA GLY A 159 0.77 -3.62 -17.08
C GLY A 159 2.15 -3.81 -16.48
N GLN A 160 3.22 -3.61 -17.27
CA GLN A 160 4.59 -3.56 -16.77
C GLN A 160 4.95 -2.12 -16.43
N PHE A 161 5.65 -1.94 -15.33
CA PHE A 161 6.18 -0.66 -14.88
C PHE A 161 7.55 -0.84 -14.22
N TRP A 162 8.27 0.27 -14.06
CA TRP A 162 9.55 0.24 -13.36
C TRP A 162 9.70 1.42 -12.43
N VAL A 163 10.46 1.17 -11.38
CA VAL A 163 10.77 2.15 -10.33
C VAL A 163 12.29 2.24 -10.15
N ALA A 164 12.77 3.42 -9.74
CA ALA A 164 14.15 3.62 -9.34
C ALA A 164 14.23 3.61 -7.81
N VAL A 165 14.82 2.56 -7.26
CA VAL A 165 14.93 2.38 -5.81
C VAL A 165 16.27 2.93 -5.33
N ILE A 166 16.24 3.89 -4.40
CA ILE A 166 17.45 4.47 -3.80
C ILE A 166 18.12 3.48 -2.84
N PRO A 167 19.45 3.61 -2.57
CA PRO A 167 20.19 2.68 -1.73
C PRO A 167 19.59 2.44 -0.35
N HIS A 168 19.14 3.49 0.32
CA HIS A 168 18.51 3.39 1.63
C HIS A 168 17.26 2.49 1.60
N THR A 169 16.32 2.76 0.69
CA THR A 169 15.11 1.93 0.54
C THR A 169 15.45 0.49 0.17
N TRP A 170 16.47 0.29 -0.68
CA TRP A 170 16.91 -1.04 -1.07
C TRP A 170 17.43 -1.86 0.11
N SER A 171 18.30 -1.28 0.95
CA SER A 171 18.93 -1.96 2.09
C SER A 171 17.99 -2.18 3.28
N ASP A 172 17.07 -1.24 3.50
CA ASP A 172 16.27 -1.18 4.73
C ASP A 172 14.90 -1.87 4.57
N THR A 173 14.68 -2.48 3.40
CA THR A 173 13.45 -3.22 3.09
C THR A 173 13.75 -4.61 2.55
N THR A 174 12.71 -5.42 2.38
CA THR A 174 12.84 -6.76 1.81
C THR A 174 13.21 -6.75 0.32
N LEU A 175 13.30 -5.60 -0.35
CA LEU A 175 13.68 -5.51 -1.77
C LEU A 175 15.06 -6.09 -2.06
N ALA A 176 16.01 -5.94 -1.14
CA ALA A 176 17.35 -6.52 -1.26
C ALA A 176 17.36 -8.06 -1.37
N HIS A 177 16.30 -8.72 -0.92
CA HIS A 177 16.14 -10.16 -0.96
C HIS A 177 15.33 -10.65 -2.17
N ARG A 178 14.74 -9.76 -2.95
CA ARG A 178 13.91 -10.12 -4.12
C ARG A 178 14.78 -10.57 -5.28
N ARG A 179 14.25 -11.51 -6.05
CA ARG A 179 14.87 -12.08 -7.27
C ARG A 179 13.88 -11.97 -8.42
N VAL A 180 14.40 -12.03 -9.62
CA VAL A 180 13.57 -12.16 -10.84
C VAL A 180 12.71 -13.41 -10.73
N GLY A 181 11.41 -13.27 -10.99
CA GLY A 181 10.41 -14.30 -10.83
C GLY A 181 9.66 -14.28 -9.49
N ASP A 182 10.14 -13.53 -8.48
CA ASP A 182 9.45 -13.45 -7.19
C ASP A 182 8.10 -12.73 -7.34
N ALA A 183 7.10 -13.24 -6.60
CA ALA A 183 5.83 -12.56 -6.42
C ALA A 183 5.94 -11.46 -5.37
N VAL A 184 5.25 -10.35 -5.61
CA VAL A 184 5.12 -9.20 -4.70
C VAL A 184 3.67 -8.79 -4.58
N ASN A 185 3.29 -8.23 -3.43
CA ASN A 185 2.00 -7.60 -3.23
C ASN A 185 2.00 -6.21 -3.87
N LEU A 186 0.97 -5.88 -4.62
CA LEU A 186 0.82 -4.57 -5.24
C LEU A 186 -0.47 -3.90 -4.79
N GLU A 187 -0.37 -2.63 -4.44
CA GLU A 187 -1.52 -1.76 -4.19
C GLU A 187 -1.37 -0.50 -5.04
N ALA A 188 -2.35 -0.23 -5.88
CA ALA A 188 -2.43 0.99 -6.67
C ALA A 188 -2.82 2.19 -5.79
N ASP A 189 -2.41 3.38 -6.19
CA ASP A 189 -2.80 4.61 -5.49
C ASP A 189 -4.32 4.73 -5.39
N LEU A 190 -4.81 5.00 -4.18
CA LEU A 190 -6.24 5.18 -3.89
C LEU A 190 -6.87 6.26 -4.76
N LEU A 191 -6.13 7.32 -5.07
CA LEU A 191 -6.63 8.40 -5.92
C LEU A 191 -6.98 7.91 -7.32
N ALA A 192 -6.17 7.01 -7.90
CA ALA A 192 -6.47 6.42 -9.21
C ALA A 192 -7.76 5.60 -9.19
N LYS A 193 -7.96 4.77 -8.15
CA LYS A 193 -9.15 3.93 -7.97
C LYS A 193 -10.44 4.76 -7.78
N TYR A 194 -10.39 5.77 -6.94
CA TYR A 194 -11.54 6.65 -6.71
C TYR A 194 -11.86 7.51 -7.92
N THR A 195 -10.84 8.05 -8.60
CA THR A 195 -11.02 8.82 -9.84
C THR A 195 -11.70 7.97 -10.91
N GLU A 196 -11.25 6.74 -11.14
CA GLU A 196 -11.90 5.83 -12.09
C GLU A 196 -13.37 5.60 -11.72
N ARG A 197 -13.66 5.35 -10.45
CA ARG A 197 -15.03 5.10 -9.99
C ARG A 197 -15.95 6.29 -10.23
N LEU A 198 -15.47 7.50 -9.96
CA LEU A 198 -16.22 8.73 -10.14
C LEU A 198 -16.46 9.01 -11.63
N LEU A 199 -15.43 8.85 -12.47
CA LEU A 199 -15.56 9.06 -13.93
C LEU A 199 -16.52 8.04 -14.57
N ARG A 200 -16.49 6.78 -14.15
CA ARG A 200 -17.45 5.76 -14.64
C ARG A 200 -18.88 6.02 -14.16
N GLY A 201 -19.05 6.61 -12.99
CA GLY A 201 -20.36 7.00 -12.45
C GLY A 201 -20.96 8.24 -13.08
N ALA A 202 -20.13 9.15 -13.60
CA ALA A 202 -20.58 10.39 -14.19
C ALA A 202 -21.38 10.21 -15.51
N GLY A 203 -21.38 9.01 -16.11
CA GLY A 203 -22.17 8.67 -17.29
C GLY A 203 -23.54 8.05 -17.00
N GLN A 204 -23.89 7.77 -15.75
CA GLN A 204 -25.22 7.36 -15.34
C GLN A 204 -25.81 8.40 -14.40
N PRO A 205 -27.00 8.94 -14.69
CA PRO A 205 -27.69 9.79 -13.73
C PRO A 205 -27.99 8.90 -12.50
N HIS A 206 -27.13 8.95 -11.49
CA HIS A 206 -27.51 8.47 -10.18
C HIS A 206 -28.65 9.38 -9.73
N GLY A 207 -29.84 8.82 -9.64
CA GLY A 207 -31.03 9.49 -9.13
C GLY A 207 -30.88 9.86 -7.63
N LEU A 208 -29.99 10.75 -7.33
CA LEU A 208 -30.25 11.79 -6.39
C LEU A 208 -31.11 12.77 -7.21
N ASP A 209 -32.43 12.69 -7.01
CA ASP A 209 -33.33 13.80 -7.31
C ASP A 209 -32.89 15.00 -6.44
N LEU A 210 -31.73 15.52 -6.72
CA LEU A 210 -31.45 16.91 -6.34
C LEU A 210 -32.39 17.68 -7.30
N PRO A 211 -33.32 18.47 -6.75
CA PRO A 211 -34.12 19.36 -7.58
C PRO A 211 -33.14 20.10 -8.48
N ALA A 212 -33.38 20.04 -9.80
CA ALA A 212 -32.58 20.81 -10.72
C ALA A 212 -32.44 22.21 -10.13
N PRO A 213 -31.22 22.76 -10.03
CA PRO A 213 -31.10 24.14 -9.56
C PRO A 213 -32.07 24.93 -10.41
N SER A 214 -33.14 25.42 -9.78
CA SER A 214 -34.09 26.30 -10.40
C SER A 214 -33.23 27.35 -11.13
N GLY A 215 -33.28 27.38 -12.46
CA GLY A 215 -32.33 28.10 -13.31
C GLY A 215 -32.37 29.61 -13.08
N GLY A 216 -32.01 30.03 -11.90
CA GLY A 216 -31.64 31.39 -11.58
C GLY A 216 -30.15 31.52 -11.85
N THR A 217 -29.80 32.14 -12.95
CA THR A 217 -28.48 32.73 -13.12
C THR A 217 -28.16 33.52 -11.87
N LEU A 218 -27.03 33.23 -11.21
CA LEU A 218 -26.48 34.07 -10.17
C LEU A 218 -26.32 35.47 -10.76
N ASN A 219 -27.27 36.35 -10.46
CA ASN A 219 -27.25 37.75 -10.89
C ASN A 219 -27.26 38.64 -9.63
N SER A 220 -27.07 39.94 -9.82
CA SER A 220 -27.04 40.92 -8.72
C SER A 220 -28.32 40.90 -7.87
N ASP A 221 -29.47 40.64 -8.49
CA ASP A 221 -30.77 40.64 -7.80
C ASP A 221 -30.89 39.42 -6.87
N TRP A 222 -30.47 38.24 -7.35
CA TRP A 222 -30.41 37.02 -6.53
C TRP A 222 -29.45 37.18 -5.33
N LEU A 223 -28.28 37.81 -5.56
CA LEU A 223 -27.30 38.05 -4.48
C LEU A 223 -27.90 39.02 -3.44
N ALA A 224 -28.54 40.09 -3.84
CA ALA A 224 -29.17 41.06 -2.94
C ALA A 224 -30.29 40.43 -2.10
N GLU A 225 -31.16 39.59 -2.71
CA GLU A 225 -32.22 38.84 -2.01
C GLU A 225 -31.69 37.85 -0.97
N HIS A 226 -30.45 37.40 -1.12
CA HIS A 226 -29.81 36.39 -0.20
C HIS A 226 -28.75 37.03 0.72
N GLY A 227 -28.73 38.37 0.81
CA GLY A 227 -27.90 39.09 1.80
C GLY A 227 -26.46 39.34 1.39
N TRP A 228 -26.15 39.27 0.11
CA TRP A 228 -24.82 39.59 -0.45
C TRP A 228 -24.90 40.96 -1.14
N GLU A 229 -24.31 41.99 -0.52
CA GLU A 229 -24.11 43.31 -1.15
C GLU A 229 -22.77 43.39 -1.86
#